data_4f19736ab7107b90ced95a459ab2e898
#
_entry.id   4f19736ab7107b90ced95a459ab2e898
#
_cell.length_a   1.000
_cell.length_b   1.000
_cell.length_c   1.000
_cell.angle_alpha   90.00
_cell.angle_beta   90.00
_cell.angle_gamma   90.00
#
_symmetry.space_group_name_H-M   'P 1'
#
loop_
_entity.id
_entity.type
_entity.pdbx_description
1 polymer ?
#
loop_
_entity_poly.entity_id
_entity_poly.type
_entity_poly.pdbx_seq_one_letter_code
_entity_poly.pdbx_strand_id
1 'polypeptide(L)'
;EWKLFYEHFVQLKYLWSQRDLRLSEIGVSYFWFLAGALMLISLQIAQEHPIDGTGFSMSAAILMAWLSGGTVVGGVIASIICRKKIELGLIPLGAIGFTIGCIFMSFFAPGSLPSNIGFGITGAFAAAYLVPLNAHLQDNCDPSNRSTVIAAGNLMDCLMGLVAVGFQLMLRNIFSIQNQFWVLAALGVVITIVAFRLIPREFIRMMGLWIMRIVYRSRIIHQDRIPEDGGAVIVSNHVTYGDALFLSLICPRPIRFIVAEEFVAIRWLGWILELFNCLPISSRNPRESLSKAIQALKAGEVICIFPEGQLTRTGTLCAARRGLEMLAKKSRCPIVPIYMDELWGSIFSYSGNRFFSKAPLRVPYRFTAAI
;
A
#
# COMPACT_ATOMS: atom_id res chain seq x y z
N GLU A 1 19.85 -7.77 -36.27
CA GLU A 1 19.70 -6.53 -35.49
C GLU A 1 18.27 -5.96 -35.61
N TRP A 2 17.69 -5.85 -36.82
CA TRP A 2 16.30 -5.36 -36.99
C TRP A 2 15.25 -6.22 -36.29
N LYS A 3 15.50 -7.52 -36.12
CA LYS A 3 14.58 -8.44 -35.44
C LYS A 3 14.48 -8.15 -33.97
N LEU A 4 15.57 -7.75 -33.30
CA LEU A 4 15.60 -7.31 -31.89
C LEU A 4 14.79 -6.01 -31.66
N PHE A 5 14.95 -5.04 -32.56
CA PHE A 5 14.13 -3.81 -32.52
C PHE A 5 12.65 -4.12 -32.67
N TYR A 6 12.27 -4.97 -33.60
CA TYR A 6 10.88 -5.37 -33.81
C TYR A 6 10.29 -6.07 -32.58
N GLU A 7 11.05 -6.95 -31.93
CA GLU A 7 10.64 -7.64 -30.71
C GLU A 7 10.37 -6.65 -29.56
N HIS A 8 11.17 -5.62 -29.40
CA HIS A 8 10.90 -4.56 -28.40
C HIS A 8 9.59 -3.82 -28.67
N PHE A 9 9.27 -3.50 -29.91
CA PHE A 9 7.99 -2.86 -30.26
C PHE A 9 6.79 -3.77 -30.01
N VAL A 10 6.90 -5.06 -30.26
CA VAL A 10 5.85 -6.04 -29.97
C VAL A 10 5.61 -6.11 -28.46
N GLN A 11 6.66 -6.11 -27.64
CA GLN A 11 6.55 -6.16 -26.20
C GLN A 11 6.02 -4.85 -25.60
N LEU A 12 6.40 -3.71 -26.13
CA LEU A 12 5.79 -2.43 -25.79
C LEU A 12 4.29 -2.45 -26.09
N LYS A 13 3.88 -2.97 -27.25
CA LYS A 13 2.45 -3.11 -27.58
C LYS A 13 1.72 -4.03 -26.60
N TYR A 14 2.34 -5.13 -26.17
CA TYR A 14 1.80 -6.03 -25.14
C TYR A 14 1.65 -5.29 -23.80
N LEU A 15 2.69 -4.63 -23.33
CA LEU A 15 2.69 -3.84 -22.10
C LEU A 15 1.57 -2.77 -22.10
N TRP A 16 1.38 -2.06 -23.24
CA TRP A 16 0.35 -1.04 -23.39
C TRP A 16 -1.07 -1.60 -23.54
N SER A 17 -1.22 -2.84 -23.97
CA SER A 17 -2.53 -3.49 -24.10
C SER A 17 -3.13 -3.88 -22.75
N GLN A 18 -2.29 -4.14 -21.74
CA GLN A 18 -2.71 -4.54 -20.40
C GLN A 18 -2.74 -3.32 -19.46
N ARG A 19 -3.91 -3.01 -18.89
CA ARG A 19 -4.10 -1.82 -18.08
C ARG A 19 -3.15 -1.74 -16.90
N ASP A 20 -2.99 -2.83 -16.16
CA ASP A 20 -2.22 -2.85 -14.92
C ASP A 20 -0.71 -2.74 -15.19
N LEU A 21 -0.21 -3.41 -16.24
CA LEU A 21 1.17 -3.27 -16.70
C LEU A 21 1.45 -1.84 -17.16
N ARG A 22 0.57 -1.29 -17.99
CA ARG A 22 0.69 0.09 -18.51
C ARG A 22 0.72 1.13 -17.40
N LEU A 23 -0.19 1.04 -16.42
CA LEU A 23 -0.23 2.01 -15.31
C LEU A 23 1.01 1.90 -14.43
N SER A 24 1.47 0.69 -14.15
CA SER A 24 2.70 0.46 -13.38
C SER A 24 3.91 1.03 -14.10
N GLU A 25 4.03 0.79 -15.41
CA GLU A 25 5.16 1.27 -16.22
C GLU A 25 5.16 2.79 -16.35
N ILE A 26 4.01 3.42 -16.57
CA ILE A 26 3.90 4.90 -16.55
C ILE A 26 4.39 5.45 -15.21
N GLY A 27 4.03 4.80 -14.09
CA GLY A 27 4.48 5.19 -12.77
C GLY A 27 6.00 5.03 -12.60
N VAL A 28 6.59 3.94 -13.07
CA VAL A 28 8.04 3.70 -13.02
C VAL A 28 8.79 4.71 -13.89
N SER A 29 8.36 4.92 -15.12
CA SER A 29 8.96 5.90 -16.04
C SER A 29 8.85 7.33 -15.52
N TYR A 30 7.73 7.69 -14.89
CA TYR A 30 7.58 8.99 -14.24
C TYR A 30 8.52 9.15 -13.05
N PHE A 31 8.75 8.09 -12.28
CA PHE A 31 9.76 8.08 -11.22
C PHE A 31 11.16 8.38 -11.79
N TRP A 32 11.58 7.71 -12.88
CA TRP A 32 12.89 7.93 -13.48
C TRP A 32 13.07 9.35 -14.02
N PHE A 33 11.98 9.94 -14.53
CA PHE A 33 11.97 11.35 -14.90
C PHE A 33 12.24 12.26 -13.68
N LEU A 34 11.50 12.08 -12.57
CA LEU A 34 11.67 12.91 -11.37
C LEU A 34 13.04 12.67 -10.70
N ALA A 35 13.47 11.42 -10.61
CA ALA A 35 14.75 11.04 -10.04
C ALA A 35 15.91 11.61 -10.86
N GLY A 36 15.82 11.54 -12.18
CA GLY A 36 16.78 12.14 -13.10
C GLY A 36 16.88 13.66 -12.95
N ALA A 37 15.73 14.36 -12.89
CA ALA A 37 15.70 15.79 -12.67
C ALA A 37 16.31 16.17 -11.30
N LEU A 38 15.96 15.44 -10.22
CA LEU A 38 16.52 15.69 -8.90
C LEU A 38 18.03 15.44 -8.85
N MET A 39 18.51 14.39 -9.52
CA MET A 39 19.94 14.10 -9.66
C MET A 39 20.67 15.24 -10.36
N LEU A 40 20.10 15.78 -11.43
CA LEU A 40 20.70 16.90 -12.17
C LEU A 40 20.70 18.20 -11.37
N ILE A 41 19.66 18.45 -10.56
CA ILE A 41 19.65 19.58 -9.60
C ILE A 41 20.78 19.41 -8.57
N SER A 42 21.02 18.19 -8.08
CA SER A 42 22.12 17.96 -7.13
C SER A 42 23.49 18.27 -7.73
N LEU A 43 23.71 17.96 -9.01
CA LEU A 43 24.92 18.33 -9.74
C LEU A 43 25.03 19.84 -9.95
N GLN A 44 23.93 20.52 -10.23
CA GLN A 44 23.88 21.98 -10.33
C GLN A 44 24.22 22.62 -8.99
N ILE A 45 23.69 22.12 -7.86
CA ILE A 45 24.05 22.59 -6.52
C ILE A 45 25.55 22.44 -6.27
N ALA A 46 26.11 21.27 -6.59
CA ALA A 46 27.55 21.04 -6.41
C ALA A 46 28.42 22.01 -7.22
N GLN A 47 27.93 22.46 -8.38
CA GLN A 47 28.63 23.39 -9.26
C GLN A 47 28.49 24.85 -8.78
N GLU A 48 27.29 25.29 -8.41
CA GLU A 48 26.99 26.68 -8.09
C GLU A 48 27.18 27.01 -6.60
N HIS A 49 26.96 26.03 -5.72
CA HIS A 49 27.04 26.14 -4.27
C HIS A 49 27.82 24.97 -3.67
N PRO A 50 29.13 24.88 -3.92
CA PRO A 50 29.94 23.79 -3.36
C PRO A 50 29.87 23.82 -1.83
N ILE A 51 29.86 22.65 -1.21
CA ILE A 51 29.88 22.51 0.24
C ILE A 51 31.20 23.08 0.77
N ASP A 52 31.14 23.87 1.85
CA ASP A 52 32.28 24.58 2.42
C ASP A 52 33.56 23.73 2.52
N GLY A 53 34.65 24.27 1.96
CA GLY A 53 35.97 23.60 1.95
C GLY A 53 36.12 22.44 0.96
N THR A 54 35.09 22.19 0.10
CA THR A 54 35.14 21.10 -0.90
C THR A 54 35.02 21.64 -2.32
N GLY A 55 35.60 20.90 -3.28
CA GLY A 55 35.40 21.19 -4.71
C GLY A 55 34.14 20.53 -5.25
N PHE A 56 33.83 20.81 -6.54
CA PHE A 56 32.68 20.25 -7.25
C PHE A 56 32.52 18.72 -7.07
N SER A 57 33.59 17.97 -7.32
CA SER A 57 33.54 16.49 -7.29
C SER A 57 33.16 15.95 -5.91
N MET A 58 33.70 16.54 -4.84
CA MET A 58 33.41 16.13 -3.48
C MET A 58 31.98 16.55 -3.09
N SER A 59 31.55 17.76 -3.42
CA SER A 59 30.20 18.24 -3.17
C SER A 59 29.15 17.38 -3.90
N ALA A 60 29.40 17.04 -5.16
CA ALA A 60 28.56 16.11 -5.92
C ALA A 60 28.49 14.73 -5.27
N ALA A 61 29.64 14.18 -4.83
CA ALA A 61 29.69 12.89 -4.16
C ALA A 61 28.90 12.89 -2.85
N ILE A 62 28.98 13.95 -2.04
CA ILE A 62 28.24 14.09 -0.78
C ILE A 62 26.72 14.13 -1.05
N LEU A 63 26.26 14.96 -2.00
CA LEU A 63 24.84 15.06 -2.34
C LEU A 63 24.29 13.73 -2.89
N MET A 64 25.06 13.07 -3.77
CA MET A 64 24.72 11.74 -4.28
C MET A 64 24.70 10.69 -3.17
N ALA A 65 25.61 10.75 -2.19
CA ALA A 65 25.63 9.84 -1.07
C ALA A 65 24.39 9.99 -0.18
N TRP A 66 23.92 11.22 0.07
CA TRP A 66 22.66 11.44 0.78
C TRP A 66 21.46 10.88 0.03
N LEU A 67 21.34 11.17 -1.27
CA LEU A 67 20.24 10.68 -2.10
C LEU A 67 20.24 9.16 -2.19
N SER A 68 21.40 8.56 -2.52
CA SER A 68 21.56 7.10 -2.66
C SER A 68 21.41 6.38 -1.33
N GLY A 69 22.00 6.94 -0.25
CA GLY A 69 21.87 6.39 1.10
C GLY A 69 20.40 6.34 1.54
N GLY A 70 19.66 7.43 1.32
CA GLY A 70 18.21 7.46 1.53
C GLY A 70 17.47 6.40 0.72
N THR A 71 17.78 6.29 -0.58
CA THR A 71 17.18 5.29 -1.48
C THR A 71 17.44 3.86 -1.00
N VAL A 72 18.65 3.55 -0.54
CA VAL A 72 19.00 2.23 0.04
C VAL A 72 18.15 1.95 1.29
N VAL A 73 18.11 2.89 2.23
CA VAL A 73 17.34 2.73 3.47
C VAL A 73 15.85 2.55 3.16
N GLY A 74 15.28 3.42 2.31
CA GLY A 74 13.88 3.33 1.89
C GLY A 74 13.56 2.03 1.14
N GLY A 75 14.48 1.59 0.27
CA GLY A 75 14.35 0.33 -0.49
C GLY A 75 14.35 -0.90 0.42
N VAL A 76 15.23 -0.94 1.43
CA VAL A 76 15.25 -2.02 2.42
C VAL A 76 13.94 -2.05 3.21
N ILE A 77 13.48 -0.89 3.71
CA ILE A 77 12.22 -0.80 4.46
C ILE A 77 11.03 -1.24 3.58
N ALA A 78 10.94 -0.73 2.36
CA ALA A 78 9.87 -1.09 1.42
C ALA A 78 9.90 -2.59 1.09
N SER A 79 11.08 -3.18 0.89
CA SER A 79 11.25 -4.61 0.62
C SER A 79 10.82 -5.48 1.80
N ILE A 80 11.12 -5.06 3.04
CA ILE A 80 10.66 -5.75 4.25
C ILE A 80 9.13 -5.71 4.35
N ILE A 81 8.51 -4.56 4.07
CA ILE A 81 7.05 -4.39 4.11
C ILE A 81 6.38 -5.24 3.01
N CYS A 82 6.97 -5.27 1.81
CA CYS A 82 6.45 -6.01 0.66
C CYS A 82 6.81 -7.52 0.66
N ARG A 83 7.57 -8.01 1.65
CA ARG A 83 8.13 -9.38 1.66
C ARG A 83 7.09 -10.49 1.51
N LYS A 84 5.95 -10.38 2.22
CA LYS A 84 4.87 -11.40 2.19
C LYS A 84 3.78 -11.09 1.18
N LYS A 85 3.59 -9.81 0.87
CA LYS A 85 2.58 -9.31 -0.04
C LYS A 85 3.01 -7.95 -0.56
N ILE A 86 2.83 -7.70 -1.84
CA ILE A 86 3.08 -6.38 -2.45
C ILE A 86 2.11 -5.37 -1.83
N GLU A 87 2.66 -4.38 -1.10
CA GLU A 87 1.87 -3.36 -0.41
C GLU A 87 1.79 -2.09 -1.27
N LEU A 88 0.80 -2.05 -2.15
CA LEU A 88 0.59 -0.94 -3.08
C LEU A 88 0.28 0.38 -2.36
N GLY A 89 -0.16 0.35 -1.11
CA GLY A 89 -0.37 1.54 -0.29
C GLY A 89 0.89 2.37 -0.05
N LEU A 90 2.08 1.79 -0.23
CA LEU A 90 3.35 2.52 -0.17
C LEU A 90 3.54 3.51 -1.32
N ILE A 91 2.90 3.29 -2.49
CA ILE A 91 3.04 4.16 -3.66
C ILE A 91 2.56 5.58 -3.36
N PRO A 92 1.31 5.82 -2.89
CA PRO A 92 0.88 7.16 -2.50
C PRO A 92 1.72 7.74 -1.36
N LEU A 93 2.14 6.93 -0.38
CA LEU A 93 3.00 7.36 0.72
C LEU A 93 4.36 7.84 0.21
N GLY A 94 4.96 7.10 -0.70
CA GLY A 94 6.23 7.46 -1.35
C GLY A 94 6.11 8.76 -2.15
N ALA A 95 5.02 8.93 -2.91
CA ALA A 95 4.74 10.15 -3.67
C ALA A 95 4.56 11.37 -2.76
N ILE A 96 3.82 11.24 -1.64
CA ILE A 96 3.67 12.28 -0.62
C ILE A 96 5.05 12.66 -0.04
N GLY A 97 5.82 11.66 0.38
CA GLY A 97 7.11 11.88 1.01
C GLY A 97 8.11 12.54 0.06
N PHE A 98 8.14 12.14 -1.22
CA PHE A 98 8.92 12.82 -2.26
C PHE A 98 8.51 14.29 -2.40
N THR A 99 7.20 14.56 -2.48
CA THR A 99 6.65 15.91 -2.59
C THR A 99 7.05 16.78 -1.40
N ILE A 100 6.86 16.27 -0.17
CA ILE A 100 7.22 16.97 1.06
C ILE A 100 8.74 17.21 1.11
N GLY A 101 9.55 16.25 0.69
CA GLY A 101 11.01 16.39 0.63
C GLY A 101 11.44 17.50 -0.32
N CYS A 102 10.84 17.61 -1.51
CA CYS A 102 11.09 18.72 -2.43
C CYS A 102 10.66 20.06 -1.83
N ILE A 103 9.47 20.15 -1.23
CA ILE A 103 9.00 21.34 -0.53
C ILE A 103 9.98 21.72 0.60
N PHE A 104 10.41 20.74 1.41
CA PHE A 104 11.36 20.97 2.49
C PHE A 104 12.68 21.57 1.97
N MET A 105 13.26 20.99 0.92
CA MET A 105 14.52 21.49 0.34
C MET A 105 14.40 22.91 -0.20
N SER A 106 13.23 23.34 -0.66
CA SER A 106 13.03 24.70 -1.19
C SER A 106 13.20 25.82 -0.15
N PHE A 107 13.08 25.50 1.14
CA PHE A 107 13.20 26.48 2.24
C PHE A 107 14.64 26.65 2.75
N PHE A 108 15.58 25.81 2.32
CA PHE A 108 16.95 25.84 2.81
C PHE A 108 17.95 26.24 1.72
N ALA A 109 19.06 26.79 2.16
CA ALA A 109 20.14 27.10 1.24
C ALA A 109 20.67 25.82 0.56
N PRO A 110 20.87 25.84 -0.79
CA PRO A 110 21.43 24.70 -1.49
C PRO A 110 22.79 24.28 -0.91
N GLY A 111 23.03 22.98 -0.76
CA GLY A 111 24.27 22.43 -0.17
C GLY A 111 24.36 22.48 1.36
N SER A 112 23.43 23.15 2.06
CA SER A 112 23.37 23.16 3.51
C SER A 112 23.01 21.78 4.08
N LEU A 113 23.37 21.53 5.34
CA LEU A 113 23.05 20.25 5.99
C LEU A 113 21.54 19.89 5.98
N PRO A 114 20.59 20.84 6.26
CA PRO A 114 19.17 20.54 6.12
C PRO A 114 18.77 20.16 4.68
N SER A 115 19.31 20.85 3.67
CA SER A 115 19.06 20.50 2.27
C SER A 115 19.56 19.08 1.95
N ASN A 116 20.76 18.71 2.43
CA ASN A 116 21.34 17.38 2.24
C ASN A 116 20.51 16.29 2.91
N ILE A 117 20.02 16.52 4.12
CA ILE A 117 19.07 15.63 4.82
C ILE A 117 17.78 15.48 3.98
N GLY A 118 17.31 16.58 3.37
CA GLY A 118 16.18 16.57 2.44
C GLY A 118 16.37 15.62 1.27
N PHE A 119 17.56 15.59 0.65
CA PHE A 119 17.89 14.61 -0.40
C PHE A 119 17.79 13.17 0.11
N GLY A 120 18.30 12.87 1.32
CA GLY A 120 18.20 11.55 1.92
C GLY A 120 16.75 11.11 2.17
N ILE A 121 15.94 11.99 2.76
CA ILE A 121 14.51 11.73 2.98
C ILE A 121 13.78 11.52 1.66
N THR A 122 14.00 12.39 0.68
CA THR A 122 13.39 12.29 -0.65
C THR A 122 13.77 10.98 -1.33
N GLY A 123 15.04 10.56 -1.25
CA GLY A 123 15.52 9.27 -1.76
C GLY A 123 14.82 8.08 -1.11
N ALA A 124 14.61 8.11 0.21
CA ALA A 124 13.94 7.04 0.93
C ALA A 124 12.47 6.88 0.49
N PHE A 125 11.75 7.98 0.36
CA PHE A 125 10.37 7.95 -0.12
C PHE A 125 10.26 7.62 -1.62
N ALA A 126 11.24 8.03 -2.42
CA ALA A 126 11.35 7.64 -3.81
C ALA A 126 11.47 6.11 -3.98
N ALA A 127 12.28 5.45 -3.13
CA ALA A 127 12.36 3.99 -3.11
C ALA A 127 11.06 3.33 -2.61
N ALA A 128 10.40 3.91 -1.60
CA ALA A 128 9.10 3.43 -1.12
C ALA A 128 8.01 3.50 -2.20
N TYR A 129 8.11 4.44 -3.13
CA TYR A 129 7.25 4.53 -4.32
C TYR A 129 7.61 3.47 -5.37
N LEU A 130 8.89 3.31 -5.70
CA LEU A 130 9.38 2.50 -6.81
C LEU A 130 9.29 1.00 -6.55
N VAL A 131 9.66 0.55 -5.33
CA VAL A 131 9.75 -0.88 -4.99
C VAL A 131 8.42 -1.62 -5.19
N PRO A 132 7.27 -1.17 -4.65
CA PRO A 132 6.00 -1.86 -4.88
C PRO A 132 5.51 -1.78 -6.32
N LEU A 133 5.83 -0.71 -7.06
CA LEU A 133 5.49 -0.58 -8.48
C LEU A 133 6.21 -1.63 -9.33
N ASN A 134 7.52 -1.75 -9.16
CA ASN A 134 8.32 -2.75 -9.88
C ASN A 134 7.89 -4.18 -9.50
N ALA A 135 7.61 -4.43 -8.22
CA ALA A 135 7.10 -5.73 -7.78
C ALA A 135 5.75 -6.04 -8.44
N HIS A 136 4.84 -5.07 -8.48
CA HIS A 136 3.51 -5.22 -9.09
C HIS A 136 3.61 -5.42 -10.61
N LEU A 137 4.48 -4.69 -11.29
CA LEU A 137 4.76 -4.87 -12.73
C LEU A 137 5.22 -6.31 -13.01
N GLN A 138 6.17 -6.81 -12.21
CA GLN A 138 6.72 -8.15 -12.39
C GLN A 138 5.73 -9.27 -12.05
N ASP A 139 4.89 -9.07 -11.04
CA ASP A 139 3.88 -10.05 -10.61
C ASP A 139 2.75 -10.22 -11.63
N ASN A 140 2.36 -9.12 -12.29
CA ASN A 140 1.32 -9.12 -13.32
C ASN A 140 1.81 -9.51 -14.73
N CYS A 141 3.11 -9.67 -14.91
CA CYS A 141 3.67 -10.17 -16.18
C CYS A 141 3.52 -11.68 -16.30
N ASP A 142 3.16 -12.17 -17.49
CA ASP A 142 3.28 -13.57 -17.82
C ASP A 142 4.74 -14.03 -17.60
N PRO A 143 4.98 -15.10 -16.82
CA PRO A 143 6.33 -15.61 -16.57
C PRO A 143 7.18 -15.83 -17.82
N SER A 144 6.57 -16.24 -18.94
CA SER A 144 7.24 -16.46 -20.22
C SER A 144 7.75 -15.18 -20.90
N ASN A 145 7.11 -14.03 -20.64
CA ASN A 145 7.40 -12.75 -21.28
C ASN A 145 8.03 -11.73 -20.34
N ARG A 146 8.21 -12.08 -19.05
CA ARG A 146 8.62 -11.15 -17.99
C ARG A 146 9.93 -10.40 -18.30
N SER A 147 10.95 -11.12 -18.73
CA SER A 147 12.26 -10.52 -19.06
C SER A 147 12.18 -9.52 -20.21
N THR A 148 11.37 -9.81 -21.23
CA THR A 148 11.20 -8.96 -22.40
C THR A 148 10.37 -7.72 -22.09
N VAL A 149 9.35 -7.85 -21.25
CA VAL A 149 8.53 -6.70 -20.77
C VAL A 149 9.38 -5.75 -19.92
N ILE A 150 10.21 -6.29 -19.01
CA ILE A 150 11.13 -5.48 -18.20
C ILE A 150 12.16 -4.77 -19.11
N ALA A 151 12.70 -5.44 -20.13
CA ALA A 151 13.63 -4.81 -21.07
C ALA A 151 12.97 -3.68 -21.88
N ALA A 152 11.71 -3.84 -22.28
CA ALA A 152 10.95 -2.80 -22.95
C ALA A 152 10.64 -1.62 -22.03
N GLY A 153 10.32 -1.88 -20.76
CA GLY A 153 10.15 -0.86 -19.73
C GLY A 153 11.43 -0.05 -19.48
N ASN A 154 12.57 -0.72 -19.32
CA ASN A 154 13.86 -0.06 -19.16
C ASN A 154 14.19 0.92 -20.30
N LEU A 155 13.76 0.62 -21.53
CA LEU A 155 13.89 1.57 -22.65
C LEU A 155 13.06 2.83 -22.41
N MET A 156 11.81 2.70 -21.94
CA MET A 156 10.97 3.86 -21.59
C MET A 156 11.59 4.66 -20.45
N ASP A 157 12.13 3.99 -19.45
CA ASP A 157 12.80 4.63 -18.31
C ASP A 157 14.02 5.44 -18.75
N CYS A 158 14.84 4.90 -19.66
CA CYS A 158 15.97 5.61 -20.26
C CYS A 158 15.50 6.84 -21.06
N LEU A 159 14.41 6.72 -21.83
CA LEU A 159 13.85 7.85 -22.59
C LEU A 159 13.35 8.95 -21.63
N MET A 160 12.71 8.57 -20.54
CA MET A 160 12.26 9.54 -19.51
C MET A 160 13.43 10.19 -18.79
N GLY A 161 14.55 9.47 -18.61
CA GLY A 161 15.81 10.04 -18.14
C GLY A 161 16.35 11.12 -19.12
N LEU A 162 16.30 10.86 -20.42
CA LEU A 162 16.66 11.88 -21.42
C LEU A 162 15.73 13.10 -21.40
N VAL A 163 14.42 12.88 -21.24
CA VAL A 163 13.44 13.96 -21.05
C VAL A 163 13.78 14.78 -19.82
N ALA A 164 14.21 14.15 -18.73
CA ALA A 164 14.64 14.85 -17.51
C ALA A 164 15.85 15.77 -17.76
N VAL A 165 16.80 15.36 -18.62
CA VAL A 165 17.94 16.22 -19.01
C VAL A 165 17.44 17.49 -19.71
N GLY A 166 16.62 17.34 -20.75
CA GLY A 166 16.06 18.50 -21.48
C GLY A 166 15.22 19.40 -20.58
N PHE A 167 14.42 18.80 -19.70
CA PHE A 167 13.62 19.52 -18.72
C PHE A 167 14.49 20.30 -17.73
N GLN A 168 15.54 19.71 -17.20
CA GLN A 168 16.46 20.37 -16.27
C GLN A 168 17.23 21.51 -16.93
N LEU A 169 17.68 21.34 -18.17
CA LEU A 169 18.32 22.42 -18.93
C LEU A 169 17.39 23.63 -19.10
N MET A 170 16.11 23.39 -19.33
CA MET A 170 15.10 24.43 -19.37
C MET A 170 14.90 25.10 -18.00
N LEU A 171 14.74 24.32 -16.95
CA LEU A 171 14.51 24.84 -15.59
C LEU A 171 15.68 25.69 -15.10
N ARG A 172 16.90 25.24 -15.33
CA ARG A 172 18.13 25.92 -14.90
C ARG A 172 18.23 27.37 -15.47
N ASN A 173 17.73 27.55 -16.67
CA ASN A 173 17.79 28.85 -17.33
C ASN A 173 16.67 29.82 -16.88
N ILE A 174 15.62 29.31 -16.26
CA ILE A 174 14.41 30.11 -15.92
C ILE A 174 14.28 30.31 -14.40
N PHE A 175 14.67 29.33 -13.62
CA PHE A 175 14.38 29.27 -12.19
C PHE A 175 15.63 29.11 -11.33
N SER A 176 15.63 29.78 -10.15
CA SER A 176 16.60 29.49 -9.09
C SER A 176 16.45 28.05 -8.59
N ILE A 177 17.47 27.49 -7.95
CA ILE A 177 17.46 26.12 -7.42
C ILE A 177 16.26 25.88 -6.48
N GLN A 178 15.95 26.84 -5.61
CA GLN A 178 14.79 26.74 -4.72
C GLN A 178 13.48 26.63 -5.50
N ASN A 179 13.33 27.42 -6.57
CA ASN A 179 12.14 27.38 -7.41
C ASN A 179 12.06 26.09 -8.24
N GLN A 180 13.20 25.49 -8.61
CA GLN A 180 13.22 24.17 -9.25
C GLN A 180 12.65 23.08 -8.31
N PHE A 181 12.94 23.14 -7.00
CA PHE A 181 12.31 22.24 -6.04
C PHE A 181 10.79 22.43 -5.94
N TRP A 182 10.29 23.68 -6.04
CA TRP A 182 8.84 23.91 -6.12
C TRP A 182 8.21 23.30 -7.36
N VAL A 183 8.90 23.36 -8.52
CA VAL A 183 8.42 22.71 -9.74
C VAL A 183 8.38 21.20 -9.57
N LEU A 184 9.45 20.58 -9.00
CA LEU A 184 9.44 19.15 -8.70
C LEU A 184 8.35 18.77 -7.67
N ALA A 185 8.11 19.61 -6.68
CA ALA A 185 7.02 19.39 -5.72
C ALA A 185 5.65 19.43 -6.41
N ALA A 186 5.42 20.37 -7.34
CA ALA A 186 4.18 20.41 -8.11
C ALA A 186 3.97 19.16 -8.95
N LEU A 187 5.02 18.63 -9.59
CA LEU A 187 4.99 17.34 -10.29
C LEU A 187 4.75 16.18 -9.30
N GLY A 188 5.37 16.22 -8.12
CA GLY A 188 5.12 15.28 -7.04
C GLY A 188 3.65 15.28 -6.57
N VAL A 189 3.00 16.46 -6.51
CA VAL A 189 1.56 16.57 -6.23
C VAL A 189 0.73 15.87 -7.30
N VAL A 190 1.08 16.04 -8.58
CA VAL A 190 0.36 15.39 -9.69
C VAL A 190 0.38 13.87 -9.52
N ILE A 191 1.55 13.27 -9.32
CA ILE A 191 1.64 11.81 -9.13
C ILE A 191 0.95 11.35 -7.86
N THR A 192 0.99 12.15 -6.78
CA THR A 192 0.26 11.86 -5.55
C THR A 192 -1.24 11.79 -5.81
N ILE A 193 -1.80 12.77 -6.52
CA ILE A 193 -3.24 12.79 -6.88
C ILE A 193 -3.60 11.58 -7.74
N VAL A 194 -2.76 11.26 -8.74
CA VAL A 194 -2.97 10.09 -9.60
C VAL A 194 -2.95 8.80 -8.79
N ALA A 195 -1.95 8.61 -7.92
CA ALA A 195 -1.85 7.44 -7.06
C ALA A 195 -3.08 7.29 -6.15
N PHE A 196 -3.54 8.38 -5.52
CA PHE A 196 -4.76 8.35 -4.71
C PHE A 196 -6.04 8.05 -5.51
N ARG A 197 -6.11 8.45 -6.78
CA ARG A 197 -7.26 8.11 -7.63
C ARG A 197 -7.26 6.66 -8.09
N LEU A 198 -6.08 6.08 -8.28
CA LEU A 198 -5.94 4.72 -8.78
C LEU A 198 -6.02 3.67 -7.68
N ILE A 199 -5.39 3.92 -6.52
CA ILE A 199 -5.23 2.94 -5.44
C ILE A 199 -5.59 3.51 -4.05
N PRO A 200 -6.75 4.18 -3.88
CA PRO A 200 -7.14 4.76 -2.59
C PRO A 200 -7.38 3.68 -1.53
N ARG A 201 -7.90 2.52 -1.95
CA ARG A 201 -8.27 1.41 -1.06
C ARG A 201 -7.05 0.83 -0.36
N GLU A 202 -6.01 0.55 -1.11
CA GLU A 202 -4.76 -0.04 -0.64
C GLU A 202 -4.06 0.88 0.36
N PHE A 203 -4.04 2.20 0.06
CA PHE A 203 -3.45 3.20 0.94
C PHE A 203 -4.20 3.30 2.28
N ILE A 204 -5.53 3.46 2.24
CA ILE A 204 -6.34 3.63 3.44
C ILE A 204 -6.30 2.36 4.29
N ARG A 205 -6.36 1.17 3.64
CA ARG A 205 -6.21 -0.11 4.33
C ARG A 205 -4.84 -0.21 5.02
N MET A 206 -3.76 0.11 4.32
CA MET A 206 -2.42 0.08 4.88
C MET A 206 -2.28 1.04 6.07
N MET A 207 -2.72 2.29 5.91
CA MET A 207 -2.67 3.29 6.98
C MET A 207 -3.52 2.88 8.17
N GLY A 208 -4.72 2.36 7.94
CA GLY A 208 -5.60 1.84 8.98
C GLY A 208 -4.93 0.71 9.78
N LEU A 209 -4.33 -0.25 9.09
CA LEU A 209 -3.62 -1.36 9.74
C LEU A 209 -2.37 -0.88 10.51
N TRP A 210 -1.64 0.12 10.02
CA TRP A 210 -0.49 0.67 10.73
C TRP A 210 -0.91 1.41 12.00
N ILE A 211 -1.95 2.25 11.91
CA ILE A 211 -2.54 2.91 13.09
C ILE A 211 -2.98 1.86 14.12
N MET A 212 -3.67 0.82 13.67
CA MET A 212 -4.10 -0.27 14.55
C MET A 212 -2.92 -0.98 15.21
N ARG A 213 -1.81 -1.22 14.51
CA ARG A 213 -0.60 -1.83 15.09
C ARG A 213 0.08 -0.96 16.15
N ILE A 214 -0.01 0.36 16.01
CA ILE A 214 0.52 1.31 17.01
C ILE A 214 -0.37 1.34 18.26
N VAL A 215 -1.67 1.41 18.05
CA VAL A 215 -2.66 1.54 19.13
C VAL A 215 -2.91 0.20 19.83
N TYR A 216 -2.86 -0.91 19.09
CA TYR A 216 -3.15 -2.25 19.59
C TYR A 216 -1.95 -3.19 19.45
N ARG A 217 -1.60 -3.86 20.53
CA ARG A 217 -0.60 -4.94 20.52
C ARG A 217 -1.30 -6.29 20.47
N SER A 218 -1.15 -7.00 19.36
CA SER A 218 -1.69 -8.34 19.19
C SER A 218 -0.71 -9.41 19.70
N ARG A 219 -1.24 -10.38 20.46
CA ARG A 219 -0.61 -11.67 20.72
C ARG A 219 -1.33 -12.72 19.87
N ILE A 220 -0.61 -13.32 18.92
CA ILE A 220 -1.19 -14.30 18.00
C ILE A 220 -0.67 -15.67 18.40
N ILE A 221 -1.58 -16.60 18.56
CA ILE A 221 -1.29 -18.00 18.94
C ILE A 221 -1.70 -18.89 17.78
N HIS A 222 -0.78 -19.72 17.29
CA HIS A 222 -0.97 -20.66 16.19
C HIS A 222 -1.38 -20.05 14.85
N GLN A 223 -0.74 -18.93 14.45
CA GLN A 223 -0.97 -18.27 13.14
C GLN A 223 -0.69 -19.22 11.95
N ASP A 224 0.19 -20.19 12.14
CA ASP A 224 0.56 -21.24 11.19
C ASP A 224 -0.60 -22.11 10.74
N ARG A 225 -1.70 -22.16 11.51
CA ARG A 225 -2.91 -22.92 11.16
C ARG A 225 -3.78 -22.28 10.09
N ILE A 226 -3.52 -21.01 9.73
CA ILE A 226 -4.23 -20.36 8.62
C ILE A 226 -3.62 -20.89 7.32
N PRO A 227 -4.41 -21.52 6.42
CA PRO A 227 -3.89 -22.02 5.15
C PRO A 227 -3.24 -20.92 4.30
N GLU A 228 -2.06 -21.19 3.77
CA GLU A 228 -1.34 -20.23 2.90
C GLU A 228 -2.04 -20.10 1.56
N ASP A 229 -2.62 -21.17 1.02
CA ASP A 229 -3.29 -21.22 -0.27
C ASP A 229 -4.70 -21.81 -0.17
N GLY A 230 -5.48 -21.61 -1.25
CA GLY A 230 -6.84 -22.12 -1.38
C GLY A 230 -7.87 -21.36 -0.55
N GLY A 231 -9.13 -21.69 -0.70
CA GLY A 231 -10.24 -21.07 0.04
C GLY A 231 -10.26 -21.52 1.50
N ALA A 232 -10.54 -20.59 2.41
CA ALA A 232 -10.68 -20.88 3.84
C ALA A 232 -11.83 -20.06 4.46
N VAL A 233 -12.53 -20.65 5.41
CA VAL A 233 -13.61 -20.00 6.17
C VAL A 233 -13.07 -19.68 7.57
N ILE A 234 -12.83 -18.40 7.83
CA ILE A 234 -12.54 -17.92 9.18
C ILE A 234 -13.85 -17.78 9.95
N VAL A 235 -13.87 -18.32 11.14
CA VAL A 235 -15.01 -18.26 12.06
C VAL A 235 -14.55 -17.60 13.35
N SER A 236 -15.08 -16.43 13.66
CA SER A 236 -14.64 -15.66 14.83
C SER A 236 -15.81 -15.19 15.68
N ASN A 237 -15.57 -15.01 16.97
CA ASN A 237 -16.49 -14.30 17.87
C ASN A 237 -16.60 -12.81 17.47
N HIS A 238 -17.75 -12.19 17.76
CA HIS A 238 -18.04 -10.82 17.34
C HIS A 238 -18.19 -9.88 18.54
N VAL A 239 -17.07 -9.28 18.95
CA VAL A 239 -16.96 -8.50 20.19
C VAL A 239 -17.06 -6.99 19.93
N THR A 240 -16.55 -6.55 18.77
CA THR A 240 -16.41 -5.11 18.49
C THR A 240 -16.73 -4.76 17.02
N TYR A 241 -17.04 -3.50 16.74
CA TYR A 241 -17.11 -3.02 15.36
C TYR A 241 -15.76 -3.05 14.61
N GLY A 242 -14.65 -3.13 15.36
CA GLY A 242 -13.30 -3.20 14.81
C GLY A 242 -12.82 -4.63 14.49
N ASP A 243 -13.61 -5.66 14.71
CA ASP A 243 -13.16 -7.07 14.57
C ASP A 243 -12.62 -7.38 13.18
N ALA A 244 -13.18 -6.79 12.13
CA ALA A 244 -12.67 -6.93 10.77
C ALA A 244 -11.24 -6.37 10.62
N LEU A 245 -10.93 -5.26 11.29
CA LEU A 245 -9.59 -4.68 11.33
C LEU A 245 -8.63 -5.58 12.13
N PHE A 246 -9.05 -6.06 13.30
CA PHE A 246 -8.24 -6.95 14.13
C PHE A 246 -7.92 -8.27 13.42
N LEU A 247 -8.91 -8.90 12.77
CA LEU A 247 -8.70 -10.10 11.97
C LEU A 247 -7.79 -9.83 10.77
N SER A 248 -7.91 -8.68 10.12
CA SER A 248 -7.02 -8.27 9.03
C SER A 248 -5.57 -8.02 9.48
N LEU A 249 -5.35 -7.69 10.76
CA LEU A 249 -4.00 -7.55 11.34
C LEU A 249 -3.31 -8.89 11.54
N ILE A 250 -4.06 -9.92 11.92
CA ILE A 250 -3.53 -11.24 12.30
C ILE A 250 -3.49 -12.23 11.14
N CYS A 251 -4.36 -12.08 10.14
CA CYS A 251 -4.38 -12.95 8.97
C CYS A 251 -3.35 -12.48 7.92
N PRO A 252 -2.46 -13.37 7.45
CA PRO A 252 -1.47 -13.02 6.42
C PRO A 252 -2.10 -12.84 5.04
N ARG A 253 -3.36 -13.29 4.87
CA ARG A 253 -4.11 -13.24 3.61
C ARG A 253 -5.24 -12.22 3.67
N PRO A 254 -5.63 -11.62 2.51
CA PRO A 254 -6.82 -10.77 2.45
C PRO A 254 -8.06 -11.54 2.89
N ILE A 255 -8.85 -10.94 3.78
CA ILE A 255 -10.12 -11.50 4.24
C ILE A 255 -11.26 -10.71 3.62
N ARG A 256 -12.29 -11.41 3.12
CA ARG A 256 -13.58 -10.83 2.79
C ARG A 256 -14.57 -11.11 3.91
N PHE A 257 -15.14 -10.06 4.47
CA PHE A 257 -16.08 -10.18 5.57
C PHE A 257 -17.51 -10.25 5.05
N ILE A 258 -18.29 -11.12 5.67
CA ILE A 258 -19.74 -11.20 5.42
C ILE A 258 -20.43 -10.14 6.29
N VAL A 259 -21.17 -9.24 5.65
CA VAL A 259 -21.83 -8.09 6.30
C VAL A 259 -23.28 -8.00 5.89
N ALA A 260 -24.17 -7.60 6.79
CA ALA A 260 -25.58 -7.39 6.46
C ALA A 260 -25.74 -6.23 5.45
N GLU A 261 -26.59 -6.41 4.43
CA GLU A 261 -26.84 -5.46 3.33
C GLU A 261 -27.24 -4.08 3.83
N GLU A 262 -27.92 -4.01 4.97
CA GLU A 262 -28.37 -2.77 5.62
C GLU A 262 -27.20 -1.83 5.95
N PHE A 263 -26.03 -2.38 6.31
CA PHE A 263 -24.83 -1.58 6.59
C PHE A 263 -24.20 -1.01 5.32
N VAL A 264 -24.30 -1.72 4.19
CA VAL A 264 -23.80 -1.25 2.89
C VAL A 264 -24.62 -0.06 2.37
N ALA A 265 -25.91 0.00 2.72
CA ALA A 265 -26.79 1.11 2.36
C ALA A 265 -26.39 2.44 3.06
N ILE A 266 -25.65 2.40 4.16
CA ILE A 266 -25.14 3.58 4.84
C ILE A 266 -23.94 4.13 4.05
N ARG A 267 -24.08 5.27 3.39
CA ARG A 267 -23.14 5.82 2.42
C ARG A 267 -21.65 5.82 2.86
N TRP A 268 -21.35 6.33 4.06
CA TRP A 268 -19.97 6.38 4.55
C TRP A 268 -19.44 4.99 4.97
N LEU A 269 -20.32 4.16 5.54
CA LEU A 269 -19.97 2.80 5.98
C LEU A 269 -19.85 1.85 4.77
N GLY A 270 -20.77 1.97 3.79
CA GLY A 270 -20.71 1.24 2.53
C GLY A 270 -19.37 1.42 1.82
N TRP A 271 -18.86 2.65 1.77
CA TRP A 271 -17.54 2.94 1.20
C TRP A 271 -16.40 2.22 1.96
N ILE A 272 -16.44 2.17 3.30
CA ILE A 272 -15.47 1.42 4.12
C ILE A 272 -15.60 -0.09 3.87
N LEU A 273 -16.82 -0.61 3.80
CA LEU A 273 -17.08 -2.03 3.55
C LEU A 273 -16.62 -2.47 2.15
N GLU A 274 -16.76 -1.60 1.15
CA GLU A 274 -16.17 -1.81 -0.18
C GLU A 274 -14.64 -1.80 -0.13
N LEU A 275 -14.04 -0.94 0.70
CA LEU A 275 -12.59 -0.89 0.92
C LEU A 275 -12.02 -2.25 1.38
N PHE A 276 -12.75 -2.94 2.25
CA PHE A 276 -12.42 -4.28 2.73
C PHE A 276 -12.99 -5.41 1.86
N ASN A 277 -13.54 -5.08 0.69
CA ASN A 277 -14.12 -6.02 -0.25
C ASN A 277 -15.15 -6.95 0.41
N CYS A 278 -15.97 -6.39 1.31
CA CYS A 278 -16.98 -7.13 2.08
C CYS A 278 -18.07 -7.71 1.17
N LEU A 279 -18.61 -8.85 1.58
CA LEU A 279 -19.70 -9.54 0.88
C LEU A 279 -21.04 -9.20 1.57
N PRO A 280 -21.93 -8.42 0.92
CA PRO A 280 -23.24 -8.15 1.49
C PRO A 280 -24.09 -9.42 1.52
N ILE A 281 -24.71 -9.67 2.67
CA ILE A 281 -25.75 -10.69 2.83
C ILE A 281 -27.11 -10.02 3.00
N SER A 282 -28.01 -10.34 2.07
CA SER A 282 -29.40 -9.93 2.15
C SER A 282 -30.20 -10.92 3.00
N SER A 283 -30.93 -10.40 3.99
CA SER A 283 -31.93 -11.20 4.75
C SER A 283 -33.09 -11.65 3.87
N ARG A 284 -33.35 -10.96 2.75
CA ARG A 284 -34.43 -11.31 1.80
C ARG A 284 -34.04 -12.46 0.86
N ASN A 285 -32.75 -12.50 0.43
CA ASN A 285 -32.22 -13.52 -0.48
C ASN A 285 -30.94 -14.19 0.07
N PRO A 286 -31.01 -14.90 1.19
CA PRO A 286 -29.81 -15.45 1.82
C PRO A 286 -29.13 -16.53 0.98
N ARG A 287 -29.86 -17.22 0.10
CA ARG A 287 -29.31 -18.25 -0.80
C ARG A 287 -28.39 -17.66 -1.87
N GLU A 288 -28.74 -16.52 -2.46
CA GLU A 288 -27.93 -15.85 -3.47
C GLU A 288 -26.65 -15.31 -2.86
N SER A 289 -26.75 -14.62 -1.72
CA SER A 289 -25.62 -14.08 -0.99
C SER A 289 -24.63 -15.18 -0.59
N LEU A 290 -25.13 -16.31 -0.13
CA LEU A 290 -24.32 -17.48 0.21
C LEU A 290 -23.66 -18.09 -1.04
N SER A 291 -24.30 -18.07 -2.19
CA SER A 291 -23.72 -18.54 -3.46
C SER A 291 -22.49 -17.71 -3.85
N LYS A 292 -22.54 -16.38 -3.71
CA LYS A 292 -21.40 -15.49 -3.96
C LYS A 292 -20.23 -15.81 -3.02
N ALA A 293 -20.49 -16.05 -1.74
CA ALA A 293 -19.48 -16.47 -0.78
C ALA A 293 -18.84 -17.81 -1.15
N ILE A 294 -19.63 -18.79 -1.56
CA ILE A 294 -19.13 -20.11 -2.00
C ILE A 294 -18.28 -19.99 -3.27
N GLN A 295 -18.67 -19.14 -4.22
CA GLN A 295 -17.87 -18.89 -5.43
C GLN A 295 -16.50 -18.28 -5.09
N ALA A 296 -16.47 -17.29 -4.20
CA ALA A 296 -15.22 -16.69 -3.73
C ALA A 296 -14.31 -17.70 -3.02
N LEU A 297 -14.87 -18.57 -2.16
CA LEU A 297 -14.12 -19.65 -1.54
C LEU A 297 -13.54 -20.65 -2.55
N LYS A 298 -14.31 -21.01 -3.58
CA LYS A 298 -13.83 -21.88 -4.68
C LYS A 298 -12.76 -21.22 -5.54
N ALA A 299 -12.77 -19.89 -5.62
CA ALA A 299 -11.71 -19.12 -6.27
C ALA A 299 -10.44 -18.96 -5.40
N GLY A 300 -10.41 -19.59 -4.23
CA GLY A 300 -9.24 -19.56 -3.34
C GLY A 300 -9.24 -18.39 -2.35
N GLU A 301 -10.32 -17.63 -2.22
CA GLU A 301 -10.38 -16.49 -1.31
C GLU A 301 -10.66 -16.93 0.14
N VAL A 302 -10.26 -16.07 1.09
CA VAL A 302 -10.55 -16.26 2.52
C VAL A 302 -11.79 -15.46 2.90
N ILE A 303 -12.78 -16.13 3.46
CA ILE A 303 -14.01 -15.49 3.92
C ILE A 303 -14.12 -15.58 5.43
N CYS A 304 -14.47 -14.47 6.08
CA CYS A 304 -14.78 -14.43 7.49
C CYS A 304 -16.29 -14.34 7.72
N ILE A 305 -16.78 -15.19 8.60
CA ILE A 305 -18.14 -15.16 9.12
C ILE A 305 -18.11 -15.06 10.65
N PHE A 306 -18.96 -14.19 11.19
CA PHE A 306 -19.28 -14.13 12.60
C PHE A 306 -20.54 -14.96 12.82
N PRO A 307 -20.44 -16.17 13.40
CA PRO A 307 -21.58 -17.10 13.47
C PRO A 307 -22.73 -16.58 14.32
N GLU A 308 -22.44 -15.67 15.24
CA GLU A 308 -23.43 -15.02 16.11
C GLU A 308 -24.40 -14.11 15.32
N GLY A 309 -23.95 -13.58 14.18
CA GLY A 309 -24.72 -12.69 13.31
C GLY A 309 -25.11 -11.36 13.97
N GLN A 310 -24.50 -11.03 15.10
CA GLN A 310 -24.66 -9.76 15.82
C GLN A 310 -23.47 -9.53 16.75
N LEU A 311 -23.23 -8.28 17.10
CA LEU A 311 -22.25 -7.94 18.13
C LEU A 311 -22.73 -8.34 19.51
N THR A 312 -21.83 -8.90 20.34
CA THR A 312 -22.16 -9.16 21.75
C THR A 312 -22.44 -7.85 22.50
N ARG A 313 -23.47 -7.87 23.34
CA ARG A 313 -23.79 -6.75 24.23
C ARG A 313 -23.34 -7.00 25.67
N THR A 314 -22.92 -8.22 25.96
CA THR A 314 -22.53 -8.68 27.31
C THR A 314 -21.05 -9.02 27.42
N GLY A 315 -20.32 -9.09 26.30
CA GLY A 315 -18.94 -9.56 26.25
C GLY A 315 -18.79 -11.08 26.19
N THR A 316 -19.92 -11.81 26.19
CA THR A 316 -19.94 -13.29 26.11
C THR A 316 -20.32 -13.74 24.70
N LEU A 317 -19.97 -14.98 24.36
CA LEU A 317 -20.37 -15.61 23.10
C LEU A 317 -21.89 -15.73 22.99
N CYS A 318 -22.44 -15.36 21.85
CA CYS A 318 -23.84 -15.54 21.54
C CYS A 318 -24.06 -16.87 20.78
N ALA A 319 -25.33 -17.30 20.70
CA ALA A 319 -25.68 -18.52 19.98
C ALA A 319 -25.37 -18.40 18.48
N ALA A 320 -24.75 -19.44 17.90
CA ALA A 320 -24.40 -19.50 16.51
C ALA A 320 -25.64 -19.70 15.62
N ARG A 321 -25.69 -19.00 14.49
CA ARG A 321 -26.75 -19.14 13.46
C ARG A 321 -26.39 -20.20 12.44
N ARG A 322 -27.38 -20.79 11.79
CA ARG A 322 -27.23 -21.89 10.80
C ARG A 322 -26.48 -21.51 9.51
N GLY A 323 -26.19 -20.24 9.26
CA GLY A 323 -25.48 -19.77 8.06
C GLY A 323 -24.08 -20.38 7.91
N LEU A 324 -23.35 -20.56 9.02
CA LEU A 324 -22.06 -21.22 9.03
C LEU A 324 -22.12 -22.68 8.56
N GLU A 325 -23.10 -23.45 9.03
CA GLU A 325 -23.29 -24.85 8.64
C GLU A 325 -23.51 -25.00 7.13
N MET A 326 -24.33 -24.13 6.55
CA MET A 326 -24.57 -24.12 5.11
C MET A 326 -23.32 -23.76 4.30
N LEU A 327 -22.56 -22.77 4.76
CA LEU A 327 -21.31 -22.36 4.12
C LEU A 327 -20.29 -23.49 4.14
N ALA A 328 -20.07 -24.10 5.30
CA ALA A 328 -19.15 -25.20 5.49
C ALA A 328 -19.47 -26.41 4.62
N LYS A 329 -20.74 -26.87 4.62
CA LYS A 329 -21.18 -28.04 3.83
C LYS A 329 -21.02 -27.83 2.32
N LYS A 330 -21.31 -26.61 1.81
CA LYS A 330 -21.31 -26.33 0.38
C LYS A 330 -19.96 -25.92 -0.19
N SER A 331 -19.11 -25.26 0.60
CA SER A 331 -17.78 -24.84 0.13
C SER A 331 -16.75 -25.98 0.16
N ARG A 332 -16.85 -26.88 1.13
CA ARG A 332 -15.86 -27.92 1.44
C ARG A 332 -14.47 -27.35 1.72
N CYS A 333 -14.38 -26.09 2.09
CA CYS A 333 -13.14 -25.43 2.46
C CYS A 333 -12.82 -25.68 3.95
N PRO A 334 -11.55 -25.64 4.36
CA PRO A 334 -11.17 -25.71 5.76
C PRO A 334 -11.81 -24.59 6.56
N ILE A 335 -12.25 -24.91 7.78
CA ILE A 335 -12.78 -23.96 8.76
C ILE A 335 -11.66 -23.63 9.73
N VAL A 336 -11.37 -22.34 9.88
CA VAL A 336 -10.34 -21.83 10.78
C VAL A 336 -11.03 -21.05 11.90
N PRO A 337 -11.22 -21.64 13.08
CA PRO A 337 -11.77 -20.93 14.22
C PRO A 337 -10.72 -19.95 14.76
N ILE A 338 -11.13 -18.71 14.99
CA ILE A 338 -10.29 -17.67 15.61
C ILE A 338 -11.06 -17.09 16.79
N TYR A 339 -10.49 -17.21 17.98
CA TYR A 339 -11.05 -16.58 19.17
C TYR A 339 -10.28 -15.32 19.51
N MET A 340 -10.98 -14.18 19.53
CA MET A 340 -10.40 -12.88 19.93
C MET A 340 -10.80 -12.59 21.38
N ASP A 341 -9.79 -12.42 22.22
CA ASP A 341 -9.94 -12.08 23.64
C ASP A 341 -9.39 -10.70 23.95
N GLU A 342 -9.76 -10.18 25.13
CA GLU A 342 -9.35 -8.89 25.69
C GLU A 342 -9.87 -7.67 24.89
N LEU A 343 -10.71 -7.84 23.86
CA LEU A 343 -11.30 -6.74 23.09
C LEU A 343 -12.52 -6.09 23.75
N TRP A 344 -13.11 -6.77 24.74
CA TRP A 344 -14.20 -6.20 25.53
C TRP A 344 -13.68 -5.08 26.43
N GLY A 345 -14.25 -3.90 26.33
CA GLY A 345 -13.74 -2.68 26.98
C GLY A 345 -12.96 -1.76 26.05
N SER A 346 -12.60 -2.23 24.82
CA SER A 346 -12.02 -1.35 23.81
C SER A 346 -13.02 -0.28 23.34
N ILE A 347 -12.51 0.77 22.71
CA ILE A 347 -13.37 1.87 22.17
C ILE A 347 -14.42 1.38 21.18
N PHE A 348 -14.16 0.27 20.49
CA PHE A 348 -15.05 -0.33 19.49
C PHE A 348 -16.08 -1.31 20.07
N SER A 349 -15.98 -1.69 21.35
CA SER A 349 -16.92 -2.62 22.02
C SER A 349 -18.12 -1.92 22.64
N TYR A 350 -19.19 -2.65 22.93
CA TYR A 350 -20.39 -2.12 23.61
C TYR A 350 -20.26 -2.00 25.14
N SER A 351 -19.09 -2.26 25.68
CA SER A 351 -18.84 -2.12 27.12
C SER A 351 -19.23 -0.74 27.61
N GLY A 352 -19.98 -0.65 28.72
CA GLY A 352 -20.50 0.59 29.26
C GLY A 352 -21.67 1.18 28.47
N ASN A 353 -22.41 0.36 27.71
CA ASN A 353 -23.56 0.76 26.88
C ASN A 353 -23.28 1.85 25.84
N ARG A 354 -22.03 2.02 25.40
CA ARG A 354 -21.62 3.03 24.43
C ARG A 354 -20.56 2.48 23.48
N PHE A 355 -20.65 2.87 22.20
CA PHE A 355 -19.62 2.68 21.20
C PHE A 355 -18.89 4.02 20.95
N PHE A 356 -17.62 3.99 20.63
CA PHE A 356 -16.78 5.11 20.19
C PHE A 356 -16.61 6.31 21.14
N SER A 357 -17.53 6.58 22.03
CA SER A 357 -17.51 7.77 22.93
C SER A 357 -16.92 7.48 24.31
N LYS A 358 -15.90 6.63 24.38
CA LYS A 358 -15.18 6.30 25.61
C LYS A 358 -13.68 6.39 25.42
N ALA A 359 -12.95 6.86 26.43
CA ALA A 359 -11.49 6.83 26.41
C ALA A 359 -10.99 5.37 26.44
N PRO A 360 -9.93 5.06 25.72
CA PRO A 360 -9.31 3.74 25.81
C PRO A 360 -8.75 3.56 27.24
N LEU A 361 -9.05 2.41 27.85
CA LEU A 361 -8.59 2.11 29.22
C LEU A 361 -7.07 1.99 29.32
N ARG A 362 -6.40 1.68 28.21
CA ARG A 362 -4.94 1.54 28.11
C ARG A 362 -4.48 1.85 26.67
N VAL A 363 -3.30 2.44 26.51
CA VAL A 363 -2.61 2.59 25.21
C VAL A 363 -1.16 2.19 25.43
N PRO A 364 -0.60 1.23 24.69
CA PRO A 364 -1.27 0.39 23.68
C PRO A 364 -2.24 -0.63 24.33
N TYR A 365 -3.37 -0.84 23.67
CA TYR A 365 -4.37 -1.82 24.08
C TYR A 365 -3.90 -3.22 23.64
N ARG A 366 -3.93 -4.20 24.55
CA ARG A 366 -3.52 -5.57 24.24
C ARG A 366 -4.75 -6.39 23.87
N PHE A 367 -4.58 -7.29 22.91
CA PHE A 367 -5.56 -8.32 22.62
C PHE A 367 -4.87 -9.62 22.21
N THR A 368 -5.53 -10.75 22.45
CA THR A 368 -5.03 -12.07 22.09
C THR A 368 -5.94 -12.68 21.03
N ALA A 369 -5.36 -13.26 20.00
CA ALA A 369 -6.06 -14.05 19.00
C ALA A 369 -5.51 -15.48 19.02
N ALA A 370 -6.37 -16.46 19.29
CA ALA A 370 -6.04 -17.88 19.26
C ALA A 370 -6.70 -18.54 18.04
N ILE A 371 -5.91 -19.31 17.26
CA ILE A 371 -6.31 -19.96 16.01
C ILE A 371 -6.29 -21.48 16.19
#